data_01d96d49b5fed2f141b55d15006dd6d9
#
_entry.id   01d96d49b5fed2f141b55d15006dd6d9
#
_cell.length_a   1.000
_cell.length_b   1.000
_cell.length_c   1.000
_cell.angle_alpha   90.00
_cell.angle_beta   90.00
_cell.angle_gamma   90.00
#
_symmetry.space_group_name_H-M   'P 1'
#
loop_
_entity.id
_entity.type
_entity.pdbx_description
1 polymer ?
#
loop_
_entity_poly.entity_id
_entity_poly.type
_entity_poly.pdbx_seq_one_letter_code
_entity_poly.pdbx_strand_id
1 'polypeptide(L)'
;MLSPDDFGVVAVATVIINFFNIFTNIGFSSAIIQNKELTKRDLSNIYIFTVWLGIILGVLFFLSSWIIANYYQNTQLIFICQLLSVNLFFSAAAMVPNTLFYRDKDFKFIAYRTFFIQITVGMLSVAVALCGGGLYALTIQPILSSLLLYLISLKKYPQKFRFTSGIVSVKKIWNYSVYQFLFNIVNYFTRNLDKLLIGKYMGMSPLGYYEKSYRLMMLPLQNITFVITPVMHPVLSDYQND
;
A
#
# COMPACT_ATOMS: atom_id res chain seq x y z
N MET A 1 -16.33 -19.50 -10.51
CA MET A 1 -16.84 -18.57 -9.47
C MET A 1 -15.86 -18.55 -8.30
N LEU A 2 -15.74 -17.44 -7.59
CA LEU A 2 -14.85 -17.33 -6.42
C LEU A 2 -15.48 -18.05 -5.21
N SER A 3 -14.71 -18.89 -4.54
CA SER A 3 -15.11 -19.61 -3.33
C SER A 3 -14.75 -18.83 -2.06
N PRO A 4 -15.33 -19.14 -0.89
CA PRO A 4 -14.89 -18.56 0.39
C PRO A 4 -13.39 -18.80 0.68
N ASP A 5 -12.85 -19.95 0.29
CA ASP A 5 -11.43 -20.26 0.42
C ASP A 5 -10.56 -19.29 -0.39
N ASP A 6 -10.96 -18.94 -1.62
CA ASP A 6 -10.25 -17.97 -2.46
C ASP A 6 -10.13 -16.61 -1.75
N PHE A 7 -11.21 -16.15 -1.12
CA PHE A 7 -11.18 -14.91 -0.34
C PHE A 7 -10.28 -15.02 0.90
N GLY A 8 -10.26 -16.18 1.57
CA GLY A 8 -9.39 -16.43 2.70
C GLY A 8 -7.91 -16.39 2.33
N VAL A 9 -7.54 -17.05 1.21
CA VAL A 9 -6.16 -17.05 0.69
C VAL A 9 -5.70 -15.64 0.34
N VAL A 10 -6.55 -14.87 -0.36
CA VAL A 10 -6.23 -13.48 -0.71
C VAL A 10 -6.19 -12.60 0.55
N ALA A 11 -7.03 -12.85 1.55
CA ALA A 11 -7.01 -12.11 2.82
C ALA A 11 -5.66 -12.29 3.54
N VAL A 12 -5.16 -13.53 3.67
CA VAL A 12 -3.83 -13.79 4.25
C VAL A 12 -2.74 -13.05 3.49
N ALA A 13 -2.69 -13.21 2.17
CA ALA A 13 -1.69 -12.55 1.33
C ALA A 13 -1.77 -11.02 1.45
N THR A 14 -3.00 -10.45 1.46
CA THR A 14 -3.23 -9.01 1.61
C THR A 14 -2.80 -8.51 2.98
N VAL A 15 -3.07 -9.24 4.05
CA VAL A 15 -2.60 -8.87 5.38
C VAL A 15 -1.08 -8.85 5.41
N ILE A 16 -0.40 -9.87 4.91
CA ILE A 16 1.06 -9.92 4.96
C ILE A 16 1.69 -8.84 4.07
N ILE A 17 1.19 -8.61 2.85
CA ILE A 17 1.74 -7.56 1.99
C ILE A 17 1.52 -6.16 2.57
N ASN A 18 0.39 -5.90 3.23
CA ASN A 18 0.14 -4.63 3.89
C ASN A 18 1.09 -4.37 5.05
N PHE A 19 1.54 -5.42 5.76
CA PHE A 19 2.63 -5.31 6.72
C PHE A 19 3.93 -4.83 6.04
N PHE A 20 4.31 -5.43 4.91
CA PHE A 20 5.47 -4.98 4.15
C PHE A 20 5.30 -3.54 3.60
N ASN A 21 4.08 -3.15 3.25
CA ASN A 21 3.77 -1.79 2.81
C ASN A 21 4.04 -0.71 3.89
N ILE A 22 3.99 -1.04 5.18
CA ILE A 22 4.38 -0.12 6.25
C ILE A 22 5.85 0.27 6.09
N PHE A 23 6.70 -0.67 5.71
CA PHE A 23 8.12 -0.42 5.49
C PHE A 23 8.39 0.38 4.21
N THR A 24 7.54 0.31 3.18
CA THR A 24 7.73 1.12 1.96
C THR A 24 7.56 2.60 2.23
N ASN A 25 6.72 2.97 3.19
CA ASN A 25 6.44 4.37 3.51
C ASN A 25 7.31 4.90 4.68
N ILE A 26 7.57 4.10 5.72
CA ILE A 26 8.30 4.47 6.95
C ILE A 26 7.88 5.85 7.51
N GLY A 27 6.62 6.28 7.31
CA GLY A 27 6.16 7.62 7.71
C GLY A 27 6.67 8.77 6.83
N PHE A 28 7.36 8.50 5.72
CA PHE A 28 7.92 9.53 4.84
C PHE A 28 6.86 10.42 4.21
N SER A 29 5.68 9.89 3.86
CA SER A 29 4.59 10.71 3.33
C SER A 29 4.20 11.83 4.28
N SER A 30 3.97 11.51 5.55
CA SER A 30 3.62 12.52 6.58
C SER A 30 4.77 13.53 6.79
N ALA A 31 6.01 13.04 6.83
CA ALA A 31 7.19 13.88 6.98
C ALA A 31 7.40 14.84 5.79
N ILE A 32 7.14 14.40 4.55
CA ILE A 32 7.23 15.25 3.34
C ILE A 32 6.13 16.31 3.32
N ILE A 33 4.91 16.00 3.79
CA ILE A 33 3.81 16.97 3.88
C ILE A 33 4.14 18.03 4.92
N GLN A 34 4.63 17.65 6.09
CA GLN A 34 4.90 18.54 7.20
C GLN A 34 6.14 19.43 6.98
N ASN A 35 7.22 18.87 6.39
CA ASN A 35 8.46 19.61 6.18
C ASN A 35 8.44 20.35 4.85
N LYS A 36 8.12 21.65 4.89
CA LYS A 36 8.07 22.54 3.72
C LYS A 36 9.44 22.97 3.19
N GLU A 37 10.51 22.80 3.96
CA GLU A 37 11.88 23.20 3.58
C GLU A 37 12.56 22.20 2.63
N LEU A 38 11.94 21.04 2.38
CA LEU A 38 12.49 20.04 1.48
C LEU A 38 12.58 20.56 0.04
N THR A 39 13.80 20.59 -0.48
CA THR A 39 14.10 21.01 -1.85
C THR A 39 13.70 19.92 -2.85
N LYS A 40 13.58 20.30 -4.15
CA LYS A 40 13.37 19.32 -5.24
C LYS A 40 14.46 18.24 -5.28
N ARG A 41 15.69 18.59 -4.88
CA ARG A 41 16.81 17.65 -4.79
C ARG A 41 16.61 16.66 -3.64
N ASP A 42 16.13 17.13 -2.47
CA ASP A 42 15.83 16.26 -1.35
C ASP A 42 14.73 15.26 -1.69
N LEU A 43 13.66 15.71 -2.36
CA LEU A 43 12.56 14.86 -2.79
C LEU A 43 13.01 13.79 -3.79
N SER A 44 13.86 14.14 -4.77
CA SER A 44 14.44 13.16 -5.70
C SER A 44 15.35 12.15 -4.98
N ASN A 45 16.10 12.58 -3.98
CA ASN A 45 16.94 11.67 -3.18
C ASN A 45 16.10 10.70 -2.33
N ILE A 46 15.02 11.20 -1.69
CA ILE A 46 14.08 10.36 -0.95
C ILE A 46 13.39 9.37 -1.90
N TYR A 47 12.99 9.81 -3.11
CA TYR A 47 12.42 8.96 -4.13
C TYR A 47 13.33 7.79 -4.50
N ILE A 48 14.62 8.05 -4.77
CA ILE A 48 15.60 7.00 -5.08
C ILE A 48 15.71 6.00 -3.93
N PHE A 49 15.78 6.50 -2.69
CA PHE A 49 15.82 5.65 -1.51
C PHE A 49 14.59 4.74 -1.43
N THR A 50 13.38 5.29 -1.67
CA THR A 50 12.15 4.49 -1.62
C THR A 50 12.04 3.47 -2.76
N VAL A 51 12.57 3.78 -3.94
CA VAL A 51 12.65 2.82 -5.06
C VAL A 51 13.56 1.64 -4.68
N TRP A 52 14.76 1.90 -4.15
CA TRP A 52 15.65 0.83 -3.68
C TRP A 52 15.04 0.01 -2.55
N LEU A 53 14.41 0.69 -1.59
CA LEU A 53 13.68 0.02 -0.51
C LEU A 53 12.56 -0.88 -1.06
N GLY A 54 11.82 -0.40 -2.07
CA GLY A 54 10.78 -1.18 -2.75
C GLY A 54 11.31 -2.43 -3.45
N ILE A 55 12.47 -2.34 -4.09
CA ILE A 55 13.15 -3.51 -4.69
C ILE A 55 13.53 -4.52 -3.62
N ILE A 56 14.19 -4.07 -2.55
CA ILE A 56 14.62 -4.95 -1.45
C ILE A 56 13.42 -5.63 -0.79
N LEU A 57 12.38 -4.86 -0.44
CA LEU A 57 11.17 -5.41 0.17
C LEU A 57 10.40 -6.33 -0.78
N GLY A 58 10.35 -6.00 -2.07
CA GLY A 58 9.75 -6.86 -3.08
C GLY A 58 10.45 -8.22 -3.18
N VAL A 59 11.80 -8.22 -3.22
CA VAL A 59 12.59 -9.45 -3.24
C VAL A 59 12.41 -10.24 -1.93
N LEU A 60 12.46 -9.57 -0.78
CA LEU A 60 12.24 -10.22 0.52
C LEU A 60 10.85 -10.86 0.60
N PHE A 61 9.81 -10.15 0.14
CA PHE A 61 8.45 -10.69 0.12
C PHE A 61 8.31 -11.84 -0.87
N PHE A 62 8.93 -11.75 -2.05
CA PHE A 62 8.99 -12.84 -3.02
C PHE A 62 9.60 -14.09 -2.41
N LEU A 63 10.77 -13.98 -1.75
CA LEU A 63 11.44 -15.09 -1.09
C LEU A 63 10.65 -15.61 0.12
N SER A 64 9.95 -14.76 0.86
CA SER A 64 9.12 -15.20 2.01
C SER A 64 7.87 -15.98 1.59
N SER A 65 7.49 -15.98 0.31
CA SER A 65 6.29 -16.66 -0.19
C SER A 65 6.25 -18.16 0.16
N TRP A 66 7.39 -18.83 0.08
CA TRP A 66 7.50 -20.26 0.47
C TRP A 66 7.31 -20.47 1.98
N ILE A 67 7.88 -19.58 2.81
CA ILE A 67 7.73 -19.65 4.27
C ILE A 67 6.27 -19.43 4.65
N ILE A 68 5.62 -18.44 4.02
CA ILE A 68 4.19 -18.13 4.24
C ILE A 68 3.32 -19.33 3.85
N ALA A 69 3.53 -19.88 2.66
CA ALA A 69 2.76 -21.02 2.17
C ALA A 69 2.91 -22.25 3.06
N ASN A 70 4.12 -22.54 3.53
CA ASN A 70 4.37 -23.65 4.46
C ASN A 70 3.71 -23.41 5.83
N TYR A 71 3.78 -22.18 6.35
CA TYR A 71 3.14 -21.82 7.62
C TYR A 71 1.62 -22.02 7.59
N TYR A 72 0.95 -21.62 6.50
CA TYR A 72 -0.50 -21.75 6.33
C TYR A 72 -0.91 -23.06 5.65
N GLN A 73 0.05 -23.93 5.27
CA GLN A 73 -0.18 -25.21 4.58
C GLN A 73 -1.03 -25.05 3.29
N ASN A 74 -0.78 -23.97 2.56
CA ASN A 74 -1.51 -23.65 1.32
C ASN A 74 -0.55 -23.18 0.22
N THR A 75 -0.36 -24.02 -0.80
CA THR A 75 0.58 -23.79 -1.91
C THR A 75 0.15 -22.65 -2.84
N GLN A 76 -1.13 -22.32 -2.89
CA GLN A 76 -1.64 -21.19 -3.70
C GLN A 76 -1.07 -19.84 -3.25
N LEU A 77 -0.71 -19.72 -1.94
CA LEU A 77 -0.08 -18.53 -1.38
C LEU A 77 1.28 -18.21 -2.02
N ILE A 78 2.03 -19.21 -2.51
CA ILE A 78 3.33 -18.98 -3.15
C ILE A 78 3.16 -18.02 -4.33
N PHE A 79 2.34 -18.41 -5.29
CA PHE A 79 2.18 -17.63 -6.52
C PHE A 79 1.51 -16.27 -6.26
N ILE A 80 0.53 -16.21 -5.37
CA ILE A 80 -0.15 -14.96 -5.01
C ILE A 80 0.81 -13.98 -4.36
N CYS A 81 1.62 -14.41 -3.39
CA CYS A 81 2.62 -13.55 -2.75
C CYS A 81 3.69 -13.10 -3.74
N GLN A 82 4.13 -13.97 -4.66
CA GLN A 82 5.08 -13.62 -5.71
C GLN A 82 4.51 -12.56 -6.66
N LEU A 83 3.25 -12.67 -7.09
CA LEU A 83 2.59 -11.64 -7.89
C LEU A 83 2.46 -10.32 -7.10
N LEU A 84 2.05 -10.39 -5.85
CA LEU A 84 1.89 -9.20 -5.01
C LEU A 84 3.22 -8.52 -4.68
N SER A 85 4.36 -9.19 -4.79
CA SER A 85 5.68 -8.52 -4.63
C SER A 85 5.89 -7.37 -5.61
N VAL A 86 5.31 -7.47 -6.82
CA VAL A 86 5.32 -6.41 -7.82
C VAL A 86 4.53 -5.18 -7.35
N ASN A 87 3.44 -5.41 -6.62
CA ASN A 87 2.67 -4.31 -6.00
C ASN A 87 3.53 -3.52 -5.00
N LEU A 88 4.35 -4.19 -4.17
CA LEU A 88 5.24 -3.53 -3.21
C LEU A 88 6.21 -2.57 -3.90
N PHE A 89 6.81 -2.99 -5.01
CA PHE A 89 7.71 -2.15 -5.78
C PHE A 89 7.01 -0.89 -6.30
N PHE A 90 5.85 -1.03 -6.97
CA PHE A 90 5.12 0.12 -7.49
C PHE A 90 4.57 1.02 -6.39
N SER A 91 4.14 0.46 -5.26
CA SER A 91 3.69 1.24 -4.09
C SER A 91 4.82 2.10 -3.52
N ALA A 92 6.02 1.53 -3.36
CA ALA A 92 7.20 2.26 -2.90
C ALA A 92 7.64 3.34 -3.89
N ALA A 93 7.68 3.03 -5.18
CA ALA A 93 8.04 3.97 -6.23
C ALA A 93 6.99 5.10 -6.38
N ALA A 94 5.71 4.82 -6.15
CA ALA A 94 4.65 5.83 -6.18
C ALA A 94 4.66 6.75 -4.95
N MET A 95 5.29 6.38 -3.84
CA MET A 95 5.15 7.06 -2.56
C MET A 95 5.47 8.55 -2.65
N VAL A 96 6.66 8.93 -3.10
CA VAL A 96 7.06 10.35 -3.18
C VAL A 96 6.19 11.13 -4.17
N PRO A 97 6.07 10.75 -5.46
CA PRO A 97 5.25 11.52 -6.40
C PRO A 97 3.77 11.57 -5.99
N ASN A 98 3.24 10.54 -5.34
CA ASN A 98 1.88 10.56 -4.82
C ASN A 98 1.73 11.52 -3.62
N THR A 99 2.71 11.59 -2.72
CA THR A 99 2.69 12.48 -1.56
C THR A 99 2.68 13.96 -1.96
N LEU A 100 3.32 14.32 -3.08
CA LEU A 100 3.36 15.69 -3.57
C LEU A 100 1.96 16.23 -3.92
N PHE A 101 1.04 15.40 -4.39
CA PHE A 101 -0.35 15.84 -4.59
C PHE A 101 -1.03 16.27 -3.28
N TYR A 102 -0.77 15.56 -2.18
CA TYR A 102 -1.30 15.93 -0.86
C TYR A 102 -0.63 17.19 -0.32
N ARG A 103 0.70 17.30 -0.49
CA ARG A 103 1.47 18.50 -0.11
C ARG A 103 0.97 19.74 -0.84
N ASP A 104 0.68 19.62 -2.14
CA ASP A 104 0.19 20.72 -2.99
C ASP A 104 -1.33 20.91 -2.90
N LYS A 105 -2.03 20.09 -2.06
CA LYS A 105 -3.48 20.13 -1.83
C LYS A 105 -4.33 19.94 -3.10
N ASP A 106 -3.81 19.24 -4.11
CA ASP A 106 -4.53 18.98 -5.35
C ASP A 106 -5.54 17.81 -5.19
N PHE A 107 -6.46 17.96 -4.24
CA PHE A 107 -7.45 16.93 -3.89
C PHE A 107 -8.40 16.63 -5.05
N LYS A 108 -8.69 17.62 -5.90
CA LYS A 108 -9.55 17.42 -7.08
C LYS A 108 -8.94 16.40 -8.03
N PHE A 109 -7.65 16.54 -8.33
CA PHE A 109 -6.95 15.59 -9.20
C PHE A 109 -6.83 14.21 -8.54
N ILE A 110 -6.54 14.15 -7.24
CA ILE A 110 -6.49 12.90 -6.47
C ILE A 110 -7.83 12.15 -6.60
N ALA A 111 -8.96 12.85 -6.41
CA ALA A 111 -10.29 12.26 -6.49
C ALA A 111 -10.57 11.68 -7.89
N TYR A 112 -10.38 12.46 -8.96
CA TYR A 112 -10.59 12.00 -10.34
C TYR A 112 -9.66 10.82 -10.69
N ARG A 113 -8.36 10.94 -10.41
CA ARG A 113 -7.39 9.88 -10.67
C ARG A 113 -7.79 8.58 -9.99
N THR A 114 -8.10 8.65 -8.68
CA THR A 114 -8.47 7.47 -7.91
C THR A 114 -9.76 6.84 -8.43
N PHE A 115 -10.76 7.65 -8.74
CA PHE A 115 -12.02 7.21 -9.31
C PHE A 115 -11.81 6.46 -10.65
N PHE A 116 -11.06 7.05 -11.58
CA PHE A 116 -10.78 6.40 -12.86
C PHE A 116 -9.96 5.12 -12.73
N ILE A 117 -8.93 5.11 -11.86
CA ILE A 117 -8.15 3.92 -11.58
C ILE A 117 -9.06 2.81 -11.03
N GLN A 118 -9.89 3.11 -10.03
CA GLN A 118 -10.77 2.11 -9.40
C GLN A 118 -11.80 1.52 -10.38
N ILE A 119 -12.42 2.35 -11.20
CA ILE A 119 -13.35 1.87 -12.23
C ILE A 119 -12.63 0.99 -13.24
N THR A 120 -11.54 1.50 -13.84
CA THR A 120 -10.83 0.77 -14.90
C THR A 120 -10.31 -0.58 -14.39
N VAL A 121 -9.63 -0.56 -13.25
CA VAL A 121 -9.06 -1.78 -12.66
C VAL A 121 -10.15 -2.71 -12.14
N GLY A 122 -11.23 -2.17 -11.58
CA GLY A 122 -12.37 -2.95 -11.13
C GLY A 122 -13.06 -3.68 -12.30
N MET A 123 -13.29 -2.99 -13.43
CA MET A 123 -13.86 -3.60 -14.64
C MET A 123 -12.95 -4.70 -15.20
N LEU A 124 -11.62 -4.46 -15.25
CA LEU A 124 -10.66 -5.47 -15.68
C LEU A 124 -10.65 -6.68 -14.74
N SER A 125 -10.71 -6.46 -13.43
CA SER A 125 -10.77 -7.55 -12.44
C SER A 125 -12.03 -8.41 -12.62
N VAL A 126 -13.18 -7.78 -12.87
CA VAL A 126 -14.44 -8.48 -13.17
C VAL A 126 -14.32 -9.26 -14.49
N ALA A 127 -13.76 -8.67 -15.55
CA ALA A 127 -13.56 -9.34 -16.82
C ALA A 127 -12.67 -10.59 -16.65
N VAL A 128 -11.56 -10.47 -15.92
CA VAL A 128 -10.68 -11.62 -15.62
C VAL A 128 -11.43 -12.71 -14.82
N ALA A 129 -12.26 -12.31 -13.84
CA ALA A 129 -13.08 -13.26 -13.09
C ALA A 129 -14.09 -14.00 -13.97
N LEU A 130 -14.73 -13.32 -14.91
CA LEU A 130 -15.69 -13.92 -15.87
C LEU A 130 -15.00 -14.85 -16.86
N CYS A 131 -13.75 -14.56 -17.25
CA CYS A 131 -12.92 -15.44 -18.08
C CYS A 131 -12.34 -16.65 -17.32
N GLY A 132 -12.75 -16.88 -16.06
CA GLY A 132 -12.30 -18.03 -15.27
C GLY A 132 -11.00 -17.81 -14.51
N GLY A 133 -10.53 -16.56 -14.39
CA GLY A 133 -9.27 -16.23 -13.72
C GLY A 133 -9.26 -16.43 -12.20
N GLY A 134 -10.41 -16.78 -11.56
CA GLY A 134 -10.49 -17.14 -10.14
C GLY A 134 -9.75 -16.18 -9.23
N LEU A 135 -8.85 -16.71 -8.40
CA LEU A 135 -7.97 -15.98 -7.46
C LEU A 135 -7.17 -14.85 -8.11
N TYR A 136 -6.76 -15.02 -9.37
CA TYR A 136 -5.97 -14.00 -10.07
C TYR A 136 -6.74 -12.71 -10.31
N ALA A 137 -8.07 -12.76 -10.45
CA ALA A 137 -8.89 -11.58 -10.55
C ALA A 137 -8.79 -10.67 -9.32
N LEU A 138 -8.63 -11.26 -8.13
CA LEU A 138 -8.48 -10.52 -6.88
C LEU A 138 -7.06 -9.96 -6.69
N THR A 139 -6.03 -10.64 -7.21
CA THR A 139 -4.63 -10.22 -7.07
C THR A 139 -4.20 -9.19 -8.11
N ILE A 140 -4.79 -9.20 -9.29
CA ILE A 140 -4.45 -8.26 -10.36
C ILE A 140 -4.87 -6.82 -10.02
N GLN A 141 -5.94 -6.66 -9.24
CA GLN A 141 -6.47 -5.36 -8.86
C GLN A 141 -5.46 -4.48 -8.11
N PRO A 142 -4.83 -4.91 -7.00
CA PRO A 142 -3.84 -4.10 -6.29
C PRO A 142 -2.59 -3.82 -7.16
N ILE A 143 -2.16 -4.76 -7.99
CA ILE A 143 -0.98 -4.60 -8.86
C ILE A 143 -1.23 -3.52 -9.91
N LEU A 144 -2.33 -3.61 -10.66
CA LEU A 144 -2.67 -2.61 -11.67
C LEU A 144 -2.96 -1.25 -11.06
N SER A 145 -3.62 -1.21 -9.89
CA SER A 145 -3.88 0.05 -9.18
C SER A 145 -2.58 0.76 -8.79
N SER A 146 -1.60 0.05 -8.22
CA SER A 146 -0.32 0.63 -7.84
C SER A 146 0.52 1.05 -9.05
N LEU A 147 0.51 0.26 -10.13
CA LEU A 147 1.17 0.59 -11.39
C LEU A 147 0.60 1.87 -12.00
N LEU A 148 -0.72 1.95 -12.18
CA LEU A 148 -1.38 3.13 -12.75
C LEU A 148 -1.18 4.36 -11.86
N LEU A 149 -1.29 4.20 -10.55
CA LEU A 149 -1.03 5.27 -9.59
C LEU A 149 0.41 5.78 -9.72
N TYR A 150 1.38 4.90 -9.85
CA TYR A 150 2.79 5.26 -10.07
C TYR A 150 2.98 6.02 -11.38
N LEU A 151 2.50 5.48 -12.51
CA LEU A 151 2.69 6.08 -13.83
C LEU A 151 2.04 7.47 -13.92
N ILE A 152 0.79 7.62 -13.45
CA ILE A 152 0.08 8.89 -13.47
C ILE A 152 0.74 9.92 -12.55
N SER A 153 1.18 9.48 -11.36
CA SER A 153 1.84 10.37 -10.41
C SER A 153 3.19 10.84 -10.91
N LEU A 154 3.98 9.94 -11.50
CA LEU A 154 5.30 10.27 -12.07
C LEU A 154 5.19 11.21 -13.29
N LYS A 155 4.12 11.08 -14.10
CA LYS A 155 3.88 11.97 -15.24
C LYS A 155 3.67 13.43 -14.79
N LYS A 156 2.98 13.65 -13.67
CA LYS A 156 2.71 15.02 -13.16
C LYS A 156 3.85 15.56 -12.29
N TYR A 157 4.46 14.69 -11.47
CA TYR A 157 5.60 15.03 -10.64
C TYR A 157 6.82 14.19 -11.05
N PRO A 158 7.51 14.51 -12.16
CA PRO A 158 8.64 13.76 -12.64
C PRO A 158 9.80 13.82 -11.64
N GLN A 159 10.28 12.66 -11.23
CA GLN A 159 11.42 12.53 -10.34
C GLN A 159 12.66 12.15 -11.15
N LYS A 160 13.77 12.85 -10.92
CA LYS A 160 15.04 12.53 -11.59
C LYS A 160 15.72 11.37 -10.89
N PHE A 161 15.94 10.29 -11.61
CA PHE A 161 16.72 9.17 -11.09
C PHE A 161 18.21 9.52 -11.14
N ARG A 162 18.87 9.57 -9.99
CA ARG A 162 20.32 9.75 -9.84
C ARG A 162 20.86 8.62 -9.01
N PHE A 163 22.00 8.04 -9.41
CA PHE A 163 22.68 6.98 -8.63
C PHE A 163 23.38 7.55 -7.38
N THR A 164 22.65 8.24 -6.52
CA THR A 164 23.13 8.73 -5.23
C THR A 164 22.37 8.03 -4.13
N SER A 165 23.02 7.76 -3.00
CA SER A 165 22.44 6.98 -1.91
C SER A 165 21.21 7.60 -1.22
N GLY A 166 20.89 8.85 -1.50
CA GLY A 166 19.72 9.55 -0.93
C GLY A 166 19.71 9.72 0.60
N ILE A 167 20.60 9.05 1.33
CA ILE A 167 20.61 8.94 2.79
C ILE A 167 20.67 10.29 3.50
N VAL A 168 21.38 11.27 2.94
CA VAL A 168 21.52 12.61 3.55
C VAL A 168 20.16 13.31 3.66
N SER A 169 19.34 13.22 2.62
CA SER A 169 18.00 13.82 2.61
C SER A 169 17.01 13.05 3.47
N VAL A 170 17.17 11.73 3.58
CA VAL A 170 16.37 10.89 4.48
C VAL A 170 16.62 11.26 5.95
N LYS A 171 17.85 11.58 6.35
CA LYS A 171 18.17 12.03 7.71
C LYS A 171 17.38 13.25 8.16
N LYS A 172 17.02 14.16 7.24
CA LYS A 172 16.22 15.36 7.54
C LYS A 172 14.81 15.06 8.05
N ILE A 173 14.26 13.92 7.67
CA ILE A 173 12.88 13.50 8.00
C ILE A 173 12.86 12.30 8.94
N TRP A 174 14.03 11.74 9.30
CA TRP A 174 14.15 10.46 9.99
C TRP A 174 13.45 10.44 11.35
N ASN A 175 13.69 11.45 12.19
CA ASN A 175 13.14 11.48 13.55
C ASN A 175 11.62 11.40 13.54
N TYR A 176 10.95 12.22 12.72
CA TYR A 176 9.50 12.19 12.60
C TYR A 176 9.02 10.85 12.01
N SER A 177 9.70 10.35 11.00
CA SER A 177 9.34 9.12 10.29
C SER A 177 9.39 7.89 11.19
N VAL A 178 10.36 7.77 12.09
CA VAL A 178 10.49 6.62 13.00
C VAL A 178 9.29 6.53 13.95
N TYR A 179 8.87 7.64 14.56
CA TYR A 179 7.70 7.63 15.45
C TYR A 179 6.42 7.24 14.70
N GLN A 180 6.23 7.78 13.50
CA GLN A 180 5.09 7.44 12.65
C GLN A 180 5.14 5.96 12.21
N PHE A 181 6.32 5.44 11.92
CA PHE A 181 6.52 4.04 11.57
C PHE A 181 6.16 3.09 12.72
N LEU A 182 6.64 3.37 13.92
CA LEU A 182 6.32 2.58 15.11
C LEU A 182 4.82 2.59 15.41
N PHE A 183 4.20 3.77 15.32
CA PHE A 183 2.75 3.90 15.44
C PHE A 183 2.00 3.05 14.42
N ASN A 184 2.43 3.07 13.15
CA ASN A 184 1.81 2.29 12.08
C ASN A 184 1.96 0.79 12.31
N ILE A 185 3.11 0.30 12.81
CA ILE A 185 3.30 -1.12 13.16
C ILE A 185 2.33 -1.55 14.25
N VAL A 186 2.28 -0.83 15.37
CA VAL A 186 1.40 -1.18 16.49
C VAL A 186 -0.06 -1.19 16.02
N ASN A 187 -0.50 -0.14 15.33
CA ASN A 187 -1.84 -0.03 14.80
C ASN A 187 -2.17 -1.15 13.78
N TYR A 188 -1.18 -1.57 13.01
CA TYR A 188 -1.34 -2.66 12.06
C TYR A 188 -1.65 -3.99 12.76
N PHE A 189 -0.85 -4.37 13.74
CA PHE A 189 -1.09 -5.61 14.49
C PHE A 189 -2.41 -5.58 15.24
N THR A 190 -2.77 -4.45 15.86
CA THR A 190 -4.06 -4.28 16.55
C THR A 190 -5.26 -4.57 15.64
N ARG A 191 -5.14 -4.27 14.34
CA ARG A 191 -6.24 -4.41 13.37
C ARG A 191 -6.23 -5.69 12.55
N ASN A 192 -5.16 -6.47 12.57
CA ASN A 192 -5.02 -7.60 11.66
C ASN A 192 -4.59 -8.91 12.34
N LEU A 193 -4.26 -8.87 13.63
CA LEU A 193 -3.82 -10.06 14.36
C LEU A 193 -4.90 -11.16 14.37
N ASP A 194 -6.16 -10.76 14.51
CA ASP A 194 -7.34 -11.62 14.44
C ASP A 194 -7.39 -12.42 13.13
N LYS A 195 -7.18 -11.77 11.99
CA LYS A 195 -7.19 -12.40 10.68
C LYS A 195 -6.07 -13.42 10.51
N LEU A 196 -4.87 -13.08 10.99
CA LEU A 196 -3.73 -14.00 10.97
C LEU A 196 -3.97 -15.26 11.80
N LEU A 197 -4.58 -15.09 12.98
CA LEU A 197 -4.92 -16.21 13.87
C LEU A 197 -6.05 -17.07 13.31
N ILE A 198 -7.12 -16.46 12.80
CA ILE A 198 -8.22 -17.19 12.16
C ILE A 198 -7.71 -18.01 10.98
N GLY A 199 -6.91 -17.41 10.10
CA GLY A 199 -6.33 -18.10 8.94
C GLY A 199 -5.44 -19.29 9.34
N LYS A 200 -4.70 -19.16 10.45
CA LYS A 200 -3.81 -20.23 10.95
C LYS A 200 -4.56 -21.37 11.64
N TYR A 201 -5.50 -21.03 12.54
CA TYR A 201 -6.10 -22.02 13.43
C TYR A 201 -7.46 -22.54 12.97
N MET A 202 -8.21 -21.72 12.22
CA MET A 202 -9.56 -22.08 11.74
C MET A 202 -9.59 -22.41 10.24
N GLY A 203 -8.57 -21.99 9.48
CA GLY A 203 -8.46 -22.24 8.04
C GLY A 203 -8.95 -21.12 7.17
N MET A 204 -8.85 -21.32 5.82
CA MET A 204 -9.09 -20.25 4.83
C MET A 204 -10.57 -19.93 4.65
N SER A 205 -11.47 -20.92 4.69
CA SER A 205 -12.90 -20.69 4.49
C SER A 205 -13.53 -19.85 5.61
N PRO A 206 -13.32 -20.12 6.91
CA PRO A 206 -13.75 -19.25 7.99
C PRO A 206 -13.16 -17.84 7.89
N LEU A 207 -11.88 -17.71 7.53
CA LEU A 207 -11.25 -16.42 7.32
C LEU A 207 -11.92 -15.63 6.17
N GLY A 208 -12.28 -16.31 5.09
CA GLY A 208 -12.99 -15.68 3.96
C GLY A 208 -14.33 -15.09 4.37
N TYR A 209 -15.14 -15.81 5.15
CA TYR A 209 -16.40 -15.31 5.72
C TYR A 209 -16.17 -14.15 6.70
N TYR A 210 -15.17 -14.29 7.59
CA TYR A 210 -14.81 -13.25 8.55
C TYR A 210 -14.40 -11.95 7.85
N GLU A 211 -13.52 -12.02 6.85
CA GLU A 211 -13.05 -10.86 6.09
C GLU A 211 -14.20 -10.13 5.38
N LYS A 212 -15.13 -10.87 4.79
CA LYS A 212 -16.31 -10.28 4.14
C LYS A 212 -17.20 -9.58 5.13
N SER A 213 -17.51 -10.20 6.26
CA SER A 213 -18.34 -9.63 7.32
C SER A 213 -17.68 -8.39 7.94
N TYR A 214 -16.38 -8.49 8.23
CA TYR A 214 -15.59 -7.38 8.77
C TYR A 214 -15.55 -6.20 7.81
N ARG A 215 -15.34 -6.46 6.52
CA ARG A 215 -15.34 -5.42 5.48
C ARG A 215 -16.67 -4.70 5.38
N LEU A 216 -17.79 -5.40 5.42
CA LEU A 216 -19.14 -4.80 5.42
C LEU A 216 -19.37 -3.92 6.65
N MET A 217 -18.98 -4.40 7.83
CA MET A 217 -19.07 -3.66 9.09
C MET A 217 -18.25 -2.37 9.05
N MET A 218 -17.05 -2.41 8.46
CA MET A 218 -16.12 -1.27 8.43
C MET A 218 -16.41 -0.26 7.33
N LEU A 219 -17.24 -0.57 6.32
CA LEU A 219 -17.52 0.31 5.19
C LEU A 219 -17.99 1.72 5.62
N PRO A 220 -18.96 1.91 6.52
CA PRO A 220 -19.39 3.26 6.91
C PRO A 220 -18.27 4.06 7.59
N LEU A 221 -17.53 3.43 8.51
CA LEU A 221 -16.46 4.07 9.27
C LEU A 221 -15.29 4.46 8.37
N GLN A 222 -14.88 3.57 7.48
CA GLN A 222 -13.76 3.80 6.57
C GLN A 222 -14.06 4.93 5.59
N ASN A 223 -15.26 5.00 5.02
CA ASN A 223 -15.61 6.05 4.07
C ASN A 223 -15.53 7.45 4.70
N ILE A 224 -15.95 7.60 5.96
CA ILE A 224 -15.84 8.86 6.68
C ILE A 224 -14.38 9.20 6.96
N THR A 225 -13.63 8.26 7.54
CA THR A 225 -12.24 8.48 7.95
C THR A 225 -11.31 8.72 6.76
N PHE A 226 -11.45 7.94 5.66
CA PHE A 226 -10.60 8.09 4.47
C PHE A 226 -10.83 9.38 3.69
N VAL A 227 -12.01 9.99 3.81
CA VAL A 227 -12.27 11.30 3.20
C VAL A 227 -11.70 12.43 4.06
N ILE A 228 -11.93 12.38 5.36
CA ILE A 228 -11.58 13.48 6.28
C ILE A 228 -10.07 13.54 6.53
N THR A 229 -9.45 12.44 6.90
CA THR A 229 -8.04 12.42 7.37
C THR A 229 -7.04 12.97 6.33
N PRO A 230 -7.05 12.55 5.05
CA PRO A 230 -6.10 13.04 4.06
C PRO A 230 -6.26 14.53 3.73
N VAL A 231 -7.47 15.08 3.90
CA VAL A 231 -7.75 16.49 3.66
C VAL A 231 -7.33 17.33 4.88
N MET A 232 -7.68 16.86 6.09
CA MET A 232 -7.40 17.59 7.32
C MET A 232 -5.91 17.66 7.64
N HIS A 233 -5.15 16.58 7.38
CA HIS A 233 -3.73 16.54 7.71
C HIS A 233 -2.89 17.64 7.04
N PRO A 234 -2.96 17.87 5.72
CA PRO A 234 -2.26 18.98 5.07
C PRO A 234 -2.79 20.37 5.48
N VAL A 235 -4.10 20.49 5.72
CA VAL A 235 -4.70 21.75 6.15
C VAL A 235 -4.23 22.14 7.55
N LEU A 236 -4.31 21.22 8.52
CA LEU A 236 -3.86 21.47 9.89
C LEU A 236 -2.34 21.66 9.99
N SER A 237 -1.57 21.06 9.10
CA SER A 237 -0.12 21.27 9.03
C SER A 237 0.27 22.72 8.68
N ASP A 238 -0.60 23.48 8.03
CA ASP A 238 -0.36 24.90 7.74
C ASP A 238 -0.55 25.81 8.95
N TYR A 239 -1.41 25.39 9.91
CA TYR A 239 -1.70 26.13 11.15
C TYR A 239 -0.84 25.68 12.32
N GLN A 240 0.22 24.92 12.08
CA GLN A 240 1.08 24.34 13.13
C GLN A 240 1.87 25.40 13.92
N ASN A 241 2.02 26.61 13.38
CA ASN A 241 2.79 27.72 13.97
C ASN A 241 1.90 28.87 14.47
N ASP A 242 0.58 28.74 14.43
CA ASP A 242 -0.39 29.64 15.04
C ASP A 242 -0.84 29.12 16.42
#